data_45667481d6e5196086d46b5921140e00
#
_entry.id   45667481d6e5196086d46b5921140e00
#
_cell.length_a   1.000
_cell.length_b   1.000
_cell.length_c   1.000
_cell.angle_alpha   90.00
_cell.angle_beta   90.00
_cell.angle_gamma   90.00
#
_symmetry.space_group_name_H-M   'P 1'
#
loop_
_entity.id
_entity.type
_entity.pdbx_description
1 polymer ?
#
loop_
_entity_poly.entity_id
_entity_poly.type
_entity_poly.pdbx_seq_one_letter_code
_entity_poly.pdbx_strand_id
1 'polypeptide(L)'
;MKVISIEELERIDPSTCCIVDLRPEDQYRRGTFPGAVNIPMEQFDERKRELQREKTAYLLCHTGERSQAYAEELGAEGYDAVNVNGGYRAYLKLSLSRFMEKESEEKRREKTAEIERSIIKKYRKSIWRPF
;
A
#
# COMPACT_ATOMS: atom_id res chain seq x y z
N MET A 1 8.76 10.16 -18.59
CA MET A 1 7.67 9.38 -17.93
C MET A 1 7.68 9.67 -16.45
N LYS A 2 6.51 9.91 -15.89
CA LYS A 2 6.37 10.14 -14.44
C LYS A 2 6.26 8.80 -13.71
N VAL A 3 6.94 8.70 -12.59
CA VAL A 3 6.96 7.50 -11.74
C VAL A 3 6.75 7.90 -10.29
N ILE A 4 6.01 7.09 -9.56
CA ILE A 4 5.75 7.31 -8.13
C ILE A 4 6.00 6.00 -7.37
N SER A 5 6.42 6.13 -6.10
CA SER A 5 6.54 4.97 -5.21
C SER A 5 5.20 4.66 -4.54
N ILE A 6 5.10 3.47 -3.95
CA ILE A 6 3.91 3.08 -3.17
C ILE A 6 3.74 4.03 -1.97
N GLU A 7 4.81 4.37 -1.28
CA GLU A 7 4.77 5.27 -0.12
C GLU A 7 4.25 6.65 -0.51
N GLU A 8 4.70 7.18 -1.65
CA GLU A 8 4.22 8.45 -2.16
C GLU A 8 2.75 8.37 -2.59
N LEU A 9 2.34 7.27 -3.21
CA LEU A 9 0.96 7.05 -3.64
C LEU A 9 -0.01 7.03 -2.45
N GLU A 10 0.40 6.45 -1.33
CA GLU A 10 -0.41 6.43 -0.11
C GLU A 10 -0.70 7.82 0.45
N ARG A 11 0.14 8.82 0.13
CA ARG A 11 -0.03 10.20 0.59
C ARG A 11 -0.92 11.04 -0.32
N ILE A 12 -1.30 10.52 -1.48
CA ILE A 12 -2.15 11.23 -2.43
C ILE A 12 -3.60 11.13 -1.95
N ASP A 13 -4.33 12.25 -2.04
CA ASP A 13 -5.76 12.27 -1.78
C ASP A 13 -6.48 11.45 -2.85
N PRO A 14 -7.18 10.35 -2.49
CA PRO A 14 -7.85 9.49 -3.46
C PRO A 14 -8.89 10.20 -4.32
N SER A 15 -9.45 11.32 -3.84
CA SER A 15 -10.45 12.08 -4.58
C SER A 15 -9.87 12.85 -5.76
N THR A 16 -8.54 13.06 -5.77
CA THR A 16 -7.85 13.85 -6.81
C THR A 16 -7.26 13.01 -7.92
N CYS A 17 -7.34 11.69 -7.82
CA CYS A 17 -6.68 10.78 -8.74
C CYS A 17 -7.53 9.57 -9.07
N CYS A 18 -7.07 8.80 -10.03
CA CYS A 18 -7.60 7.48 -10.34
C CYS A 18 -6.46 6.47 -10.28
N ILE A 19 -6.61 5.44 -9.46
CA ILE A 19 -5.62 4.36 -9.36
C ILE A 19 -6.16 3.18 -10.14
N VAL A 20 -5.40 2.71 -11.12
CA VAL A 20 -5.85 1.65 -12.04
C VAL A 20 -4.96 0.43 -11.86
N ASP A 21 -5.56 -0.67 -11.46
CA ASP A 21 -4.90 -1.97 -11.41
C ASP A 21 -5.08 -2.67 -12.75
N LEU A 22 -3.96 -2.88 -13.45
CA LEU A 22 -3.94 -3.47 -14.80
C LEU A 22 -3.83 -5.00 -14.78
N ARG A 23 -3.79 -5.60 -13.60
CA ARG A 23 -3.68 -7.05 -13.46
C ARG A 23 -4.99 -7.75 -13.85
N PRO A 24 -4.94 -9.06 -14.13
CA PRO A 24 -6.16 -9.82 -14.36
C PRO A 24 -7.17 -9.68 -13.22
N GLU A 25 -8.45 -9.75 -13.54
CA GLU A 25 -9.55 -9.55 -12.60
C GLU A 25 -9.47 -10.48 -11.38
N ASP A 26 -9.08 -11.73 -11.57
CA ASP A 26 -8.96 -12.70 -10.48
C ASP A 26 -7.88 -12.29 -9.47
N GLN A 27 -6.77 -11.72 -9.95
CA GLN A 27 -5.72 -11.19 -9.07
C GLN A 27 -6.19 -9.94 -8.33
N TYR A 28 -6.86 -9.04 -9.03
CA TYR A 28 -7.44 -7.84 -8.44
C TYR A 28 -8.42 -8.17 -7.30
N ARG A 29 -9.26 -9.16 -7.51
CA ARG A 29 -10.24 -9.60 -6.49
C ARG A 29 -9.61 -10.20 -5.25
N ARG A 30 -8.44 -10.81 -5.37
CA ARG A 30 -7.70 -11.36 -4.22
C ARG A 30 -7.04 -10.30 -3.37
N GLY A 31 -6.87 -9.12 -3.89
CA GLY A 31 -6.29 -7.99 -3.20
C GLY A 31 -5.68 -7.00 -4.15
N THR A 32 -5.76 -5.73 -3.82
CA THR A 32 -5.24 -4.62 -4.61
C THR A 32 -4.85 -3.47 -3.70
N PHE A 33 -4.25 -2.43 -4.28
CA PHE A 33 -4.01 -1.19 -3.57
C PHE A 33 -5.36 -0.54 -3.22
N PRO A 34 -5.54 -0.03 -1.99
CA PRO A 34 -6.82 0.56 -1.56
C PRO A 34 -7.30 1.67 -2.50
N GLY A 35 -8.54 1.55 -2.97
CA GLY A 35 -9.14 2.52 -3.87
C GLY A 35 -8.86 2.29 -5.35
N ALA A 36 -8.08 1.28 -5.71
CA ALA A 36 -7.81 0.98 -7.11
C ALA A 36 -9.03 0.38 -7.81
N VAL A 37 -9.24 0.80 -9.06
CA VAL A 37 -10.20 0.17 -9.96
C VAL A 37 -9.46 -0.77 -10.89
N ASN A 38 -10.15 -1.78 -11.40
CA ASN A 38 -9.52 -2.76 -12.27
C ASN A 38 -9.86 -2.52 -13.75
N ILE A 39 -8.82 -2.33 -14.55
CA ILE A 39 -8.91 -2.37 -16.00
C ILE A 39 -7.81 -3.33 -16.45
N PRO A 40 -8.14 -4.62 -16.67
CA PRO A 40 -7.14 -5.57 -17.13
C PRO A 40 -6.46 -5.11 -18.43
N MET A 41 -5.19 -5.47 -18.59
CA MET A 41 -4.37 -5.02 -19.75
C MET A 41 -5.03 -5.30 -21.08
N GLU A 42 -5.65 -6.46 -21.24
CA GLU A 42 -6.32 -6.82 -22.49
C GLU A 42 -7.57 -6.00 -22.81
N GLN A 43 -8.11 -5.29 -21.83
CA GLN A 43 -9.28 -4.42 -21.99
C GLN A 43 -8.89 -2.94 -21.97
N PHE A 44 -7.61 -2.63 -21.82
CA PHE A 44 -7.17 -1.27 -21.58
C PHE A 44 -7.50 -0.33 -22.75
N ASP A 45 -7.22 -0.73 -23.98
CA ASP A 45 -7.46 0.10 -25.16
C ASP A 45 -8.94 0.49 -25.33
N GLU A 46 -9.84 -0.42 -24.95
CA GLU A 46 -11.28 -0.15 -25.02
C GLU A 46 -11.78 0.67 -23.84
N ARG A 47 -11.20 0.46 -22.67
CA ARG A 47 -11.71 1.01 -21.41
C ARG A 47 -10.97 2.25 -20.91
N LYS A 48 -9.84 2.62 -21.47
CA LYS A 48 -9.09 3.82 -21.04
C LYS A 48 -9.90 5.11 -21.10
N ARG A 49 -10.91 5.18 -21.98
CA ARG A 49 -11.84 6.31 -22.07
C ARG A 49 -12.72 6.49 -20.83
N GLU A 50 -12.78 5.48 -19.95
CA GLU A 50 -13.47 5.58 -18.66
C GLU A 50 -12.70 6.48 -17.68
N LEU A 51 -11.41 6.70 -17.95
CA LEU A 51 -10.56 7.54 -17.12
C LEU A 51 -10.86 9.02 -17.35
N GLN A 52 -10.91 9.77 -16.26
CA GLN A 52 -11.15 11.20 -16.30
C GLN A 52 -9.85 11.94 -16.64
N ARG A 53 -9.87 12.76 -17.70
CA ARG A 53 -8.67 13.49 -18.13
C ARG A 53 -8.20 14.54 -17.13
N GLU A 54 -9.10 15.02 -16.29
CA GLU A 54 -8.80 16.03 -15.26
C GLU A 54 -8.06 15.46 -14.07
N LYS A 55 -8.08 14.15 -13.90
CA LYS A 55 -7.43 13.45 -12.77
C LYS A 55 -6.17 12.73 -13.22
N THR A 56 -5.17 12.74 -12.37
CA THR A 56 -3.97 11.93 -12.57
C THR A 56 -4.32 10.45 -12.48
N ALA A 57 -3.89 9.67 -13.46
CA ALA A 57 -4.07 8.23 -13.49
C ALA A 57 -2.77 7.54 -13.03
N TYR A 58 -2.83 6.83 -11.93
CA TYR A 58 -1.72 6.01 -11.43
C TYR A 58 -1.92 4.57 -11.87
N LEU A 59 -0.99 4.06 -12.66
CA LEU A 59 -1.10 2.72 -13.23
C LEU A 59 -0.29 1.70 -12.45
N LEU A 60 -0.95 0.63 -12.04
CA LEU A 60 -0.41 -0.42 -11.20
C LEU A 60 -0.46 -1.76 -11.93
N CYS A 61 0.67 -2.42 -12.05
CA CYS A 61 0.72 -3.82 -12.47
C CYS A 61 1.40 -4.65 -11.38
N HIS A 62 1.81 -5.87 -11.69
CA HIS A 62 2.43 -6.73 -10.68
C HIS A 62 3.78 -6.18 -10.19
N THR A 63 4.68 -5.82 -11.12
CA THR A 63 6.05 -5.39 -10.80
C THR A 63 6.36 -3.94 -11.16
N GLY A 64 5.45 -3.25 -11.84
CA GLY A 64 5.67 -1.90 -12.33
C GLY A 64 6.32 -1.85 -13.71
N GLU A 65 6.68 -2.97 -14.31
CA GLU A 65 7.35 -3.01 -15.62
C GLU A 65 6.36 -2.87 -16.79
N ARG A 66 5.30 -3.64 -16.78
CA ARG A 66 4.30 -3.60 -17.85
C ARG A 66 3.49 -2.32 -17.88
N SER A 67 3.19 -1.77 -16.73
CA SER A 67 2.42 -0.53 -16.61
C SER A 67 3.14 0.69 -17.19
N GLN A 68 4.46 0.65 -17.35
CA GLN A 68 5.23 1.74 -17.95
C GLN A 68 4.74 2.06 -19.36
N ALA A 69 4.56 1.05 -20.21
CA ALA A 69 4.11 1.22 -21.59
C ALA A 69 2.71 1.84 -21.65
N TYR A 70 1.84 1.41 -20.75
CA TYR A 70 0.47 1.95 -20.68
C TYR A 70 0.46 3.40 -20.20
N ALA A 71 1.33 3.75 -19.24
CA ALA A 71 1.46 5.12 -18.77
C ALA A 71 1.99 6.04 -19.88
N GLU A 72 2.96 5.58 -20.66
CA GLU A 72 3.49 6.33 -21.81
C GLU A 72 2.42 6.54 -22.89
N GLU A 73 1.67 5.51 -23.19
CA GLU A 73 0.57 5.58 -24.15
C GLU A 73 -0.49 6.60 -23.74
N LEU A 74 -0.93 6.55 -22.49
CA LEU A 74 -1.88 7.52 -21.95
C LEU A 74 -1.33 8.94 -21.97
N GLY A 75 -0.06 9.11 -21.59
CA GLY A 75 0.59 10.42 -21.63
C GLY A 75 0.62 11.00 -23.04
N ALA A 76 0.88 10.18 -24.06
CA ALA A 76 0.86 10.58 -25.45
C ALA A 76 -0.55 11.00 -25.93
N GLU A 77 -1.58 10.45 -25.30
CA GLU A 77 -2.97 10.78 -25.61
C GLU A 77 -3.52 11.97 -24.79
N GLY A 78 -2.66 12.61 -24.01
CA GLY A 78 -3.01 13.82 -23.26
C GLY A 78 -3.51 13.59 -21.83
N TYR A 79 -3.42 12.37 -21.32
CA TYR A 79 -3.71 12.08 -19.93
C TYR A 79 -2.50 12.40 -19.05
N ASP A 80 -2.75 12.78 -17.81
CA ASP A 80 -1.70 12.83 -16.80
C ASP A 80 -1.57 11.44 -16.19
N ALA A 81 -0.60 10.67 -16.69
CA ALA A 81 -0.41 9.28 -16.31
C ALA A 81 0.93 9.07 -15.60
N VAL A 82 0.89 8.32 -14.53
CA VAL A 82 2.05 8.04 -13.68
C VAL A 82 2.17 6.53 -13.47
N ASN A 83 3.37 6.00 -13.63
CA ASN A 83 3.63 4.59 -13.35
C ASN A 83 3.93 4.38 -11.87
N VAL A 84 3.32 3.37 -11.26
CA VAL A 84 3.60 3.00 -9.88
C VAL A 84 4.80 2.04 -9.84
N ASN A 85 5.94 2.54 -9.38
CA ASN A 85 7.18 1.78 -9.32
C ASN A 85 7.07 0.58 -8.38
N GLY A 86 7.51 -0.57 -8.84
CA GLY A 86 7.46 -1.80 -8.07
C GLY A 86 6.09 -2.46 -8.02
N GLY A 87 5.04 -1.76 -8.44
CA GLY A 87 3.69 -2.29 -8.57
C GLY A 87 3.09 -2.88 -7.31
N TYR A 88 2.16 -3.80 -7.49
CA TYR A 88 1.48 -4.48 -6.37
C TYR A 88 2.45 -5.26 -5.49
N ARG A 89 3.50 -5.80 -6.07
CA ARG A 89 4.55 -6.52 -5.31
C ARG A 89 5.21 -5.60 -4.28
N ALA A 90 5.50 -4.36 -4.64
CA ALA A 90 6.05 -3.37 -3.70
C ALA A 90 5.08 -3.06 -2.57
N TYR A 91 3.78 -2.95 -2.90
CA TYR A 91 2.73 -2.76 -1.90
C TYR A 91 2.66 -3.93 -0.92
N LEU A 92 2.73 -5.16 -1.43
CA LEU A 92 2.72 -6.36 -0.57
C LEU A 92 3.94 -6.39 0.36
N LYS A 93 5.12 -6.08 -0.16
CA LYS A 93 6.34 -6.04 0.66
C LYS A 93 6.24 -5.01 1.79
N LEU A 94 5.73 -3.84 1.47
CA LEU A 94 5.55 -2.77 2.45
C LEU A 94 4.52 -3.17 3.51
N SER A 95 3.41 -3.75 3.09
CA SER A 95 2.36 -4.22 4.00
C SER A 95 2.86 -5.30 4.94
N LEU A 96 3.62 -6.26 4.41
CA LEU A 96 4.22 -7.33 5.20
C LEU A 96 5.23 -6.78 6.21
N SER A 97 6.09 -5.87 5.77
CA SER A 97 7.08 -5.22 6.62
C SER A 97 6.42 -4.49 7.80
N ARG A 98 5.38 -3.73 7.52
CA ARG A 98 4.60 -3.00 8.55
C ARG A 98 3.92 -3.96 9.54
N PHE A 99 3.38 -5.05 9.03
CA PHE A 99 2.75 -6.07 9.86
C PHE A 99 3.78 -6.70 10.82
N MET A 100 4.95 -7.05 10.32
CA MET A 100 6.01 -7.65 11.13
C MET A 100 6.56 -6.69 12.19
N GLU A 101 6.72 -5.41 11.85
CA GLU A 101 7.13 -4.38 12.80
C GLU A 101 6.12 -4.22 13.93
N LYS A 102 4.84 -4.14 13.59
CA LYS A 102 3.75 -4.02 14.56
C LYS A 102 3.70 -5.21 15.51
N GLU A 103 3.85 -6.43 14.98
CA GLU A 103 3.88 -7.64 15.77
C GLU A 103 5.09 -7.67 16.72
N SER A 104 6.25 -7.24 16.24
CA SER A 104 7.47 -7.15 17.06
C SER A 104 7.33 -6.14 18.18
N GLU A 105 6.68 -5.00 17.92
CA GLU A 105 6.39 -3.99 18.94
C GLU A 105 5.43 -4.51 20.00
N GLU A 106 4.38 -5.20 19.59
CA GLU A 106 3.42 -5.81 20.53
C GLU A 106 4.10 -6.83 21.43
N LYS A 107 4.94 -7.70 20.87
CA LYS A 107 5.71 -8.68 21.65
C LYS A 107 6.65 -8.01 22.62
N ARG A 108 7.31 -6.92 22.22
CA ARG A 108 8.19 -6.14 23.10
C ARG A 108 7.40 -5.51 24.26
N ARG A 109 6.24 -4.92 23.96
CA ARG A 109 5.37 -4.32 24.97
C ARG A 109 4.88 -5.35 25.98
N GLU A 110 4.44 -6.51 25.50
CA GLU A 110 4.01 -7.62 26.37
C GLU A 110 5.13 -8.09 27.28
N LYS A 111 6.33 -8.29 26.73
CA LYS A 111 7.50 -8.70 27.50
C LYS A 111 7.89 -7.67 28.54
N THR A 112 7.88 -6.39 28.18
CA THR A 112 8.15 -5.29 29.08
C THR A 112 7.12 -5.24 30.22
N ALA A 113 5.83 -5.33 29.87
CA ALA A 113 4.75 -5.35 30.85
C ALA A 113 4.85 -6.54 31.80
N GLU A 114 5.23 -7.71 31.30
CA GLU A 114 5.45 -8.91 32.09
C GLU A 114 6.61 -8.72 33.09
N ILE A 115 7.72 -8.15 32.62
CA ILE A 115 8.88 -7.84 33.47
C ILE A 115 8.50 -6.82 34.55
N GLU A 116 7.78 -5.77 34.17
CA GLU A 116 7.29 -4.76 35.12
C GLU A 116 6.41 -5.38 36.21
N ARG A 117 5.47 -6.23 35.80
CA ARG A 117 4.60 -6.94 36.75
C ARG A 117 5.40 -7.82 37.71
N SER A 118 6.42 -8.50 37.20
CA SER A 118 7.29 -9.34 38.02
C SER A 118 8.08 -8.52 39.04
N ILE A 119 8.59 -7.37 38.62
CA ILE A 119 9.30 -6.44 39.52
C ILE A 119 8.39 -5.90 40.60
N ILE A 120 7.20 -5.42 40.22
CA ILE A 120 6.20 -4.90 41.16
C ILE A 120 5.82 -5.98 42.19
N LYS A 121 5.56 -7.19 41.71
CA LYS A 121 5.22 -8.32 42.58
C LYS A 121 6.35 -8.62 43.59
N LYS A 122 7.62 -8.57 43.12
CA LYS A 122 8.79 -8.82 43.96
C LYS A 122 8.97 -7.75 45.03
N TYR A 123 8.83 -6.46 44.66
CA TYR A 123 9.05 -5.35 45.55
C TYR A 123 7.82 -4.92 46.34
N ARG A 124 6.63 -5.36 45.95
CA ARG A 124 5.39 -5.05 46.66
C ARG A 124 5.39 -5.45 48.11
N LYS A 125 5.99 -6.59 48.45
CA LYS A 125 6.16 -7.07 49.84
C LYS A 125 7.13 -6.22 50.62
N SER A 126 8.10 -5.55 49.98
CA SER A 126 9.07 -4.69 50.62
C SER A 126 8.53 -3.28 50.87
N ILE A 127 7.63 -2.80 50.01
CA ILE A 127 7.02 -1.47 50.11
C ILE A 127 5.84 -1.46 51.07
N TRP A 128 5.09 -2.56 51.15
CA TRP A 128 3.94 -2.71 52.02
C TRP A 128 4.34 -3.51 53.29
N ARG A 129 4.96 -2.82 54.26
CA ARG A 129 5.09 -3.37 55.58
C ARG A 129 4.08 -2.68 56.48
N PRO A 130 3.03 -3.40 56.92
CA PRO A 130 2.21 -2.88 58.00
C PRO A 130 3.08 -2.75 59.26
N PHE A 131 2.91 -1.71 59.95
CA PHE A 131 3.62 -1.37 61.16
C PHE A 131 3.64 -2.50 62.18
#